data_ad63d2740d646119976aa36846e65700
#
_entry.id   ad63d2740d646119976aa36846e65700
#
_cell.length_a   1.000
_cell.length_b   1.000
_cell.length_c   1.000
_cell.angle_alpha   90.00
_cell.angle_beta   90.00
_cell.angle_gamma   90.00
#
_symmetry.space_group_name_H-M   'P 1'
#
loop_
_entity.id
_entity.type
_entity.pdbx_description
1 polymer ?
#
loop_
_entity_poly.entity_id
_entity_poly.type
_entity_poly.pdbx_seq_one_letter_code
_entity_poly.pdbx_strand_id
1 'polypeptide(L)'
;MAKVLTEVFGIWYLIGAAFVFFMQAGFAMVEAGFTRAKNAGNIIMKNLMDFCLGTVAFLIVGYSFLCGSDVANGFIGWVGFGNGPLTNFASTDWSSFVFNLVFCATAATIVSGAMAERTKFLSYCIYSFVISLIVYPIEAHWVWGPDGWLTAMGFHDFAGSAVIHYVGGLTALIGAKLLGPRIGKFNKDGSPNGIPGHSLTIGALGVFILWFGWYGFNGAAAKNGTQLATIFATTTVAPALATCTVMIFTWLKYGKPDVAMSLNGSLAGLVAITAGCDAVNVMGACIIGILSGFTVCFFTWLLDYKLHIDDPVGAVAVHFGNGLLGTICVGLFACGTDTMPKAQGLFYGGGFKLLGTQLLGLLCIGVWTAVLMTITFVVIKHTVGLRVTEEEEITGLDKLEHGLESAYAGFALETETYTGATAATVSAPELSVTEAVPTVAVNGEGKISKIVIIAKAEKMDALKVAMNDIGVTGMTVTRVSGCGVQKGQTAYYRGAKVDIQLLPKVKAEIVVSSIPVQTVVDAARSVLYTGQMGDGKIFIYNVENVVRISSGEQGPEALSYED
;
A
#
# COMPACT_ATOMS: atom_id res chain seq x y z
N MET A 1 26.96 -35.34 -17.44
CA MET A 1 26.57 -34.80 -16.13
C MET A 1 26.58 -33.26 -16.13
N ALA A 2 27.69 -32.58 -16.46
CA ALA A 2 27.73 -31.09 -16.47
C ALA A 2 26.66 -30.45 -17.36
N LYS A 3 26.46 -30.92 -18.62
CA LYS A 3 25.41 -30.40 -19.51
C LYS A 3 24.00 -30.52 -18.92
N VAL A 4 23.68 -31.67 -18.30
CA VAL A 4 22.37 -31.89 -17.63
C VAL A 4 22.17 -30.94 -16.45
N LEU A 5 23.23 -30.71 -15.65
CA LEU A 5 23.17 -29.76 -14.54
C LEU A 5 22.93 -28.33 -15.05
N THR A 6 23.57 -27.93 -16.14
CA THR A 6 23.37 -26.61 -16.77
C THR A 6 21.90 -26.46 -17.25
N GLU A 7 21.34 -27.49 -17.87
CA GLU A 7 19.94 -27.47 -18.32
C GLU A 7 18.97 -27.41 -17.13
N VAL A 8 19.20 -28.17 -16.06
CA VAL A 8 18.37 -28.16 -14.86
C VAL A 8 18.36 -26.76 -14.20
N PHE A 9 19.52 -26.14 -14.05
CA PHE A 9 19.60 -24.80 -13.47
C PHE A 9 19.06 -23.72 -14.42
N GLY A 10 19.12 -23.90 -15.73
CA GLY A 10 18.44 -23.02 -16.70
C GLY A 10 16.92 -23.06 -16.56
N ILE A 11 16.35 -24.28 -16.38
CA ILE A 11 14.91 -24.45 -16.12
C ILE A 11 14.54 -23.84 -14.75
N TRP A 12 15.35 -24.10 -13.72
CA TRP A 12 15.13 -23.53 -12.39
C TRP A 12 15.13 -22.00 -12.40
N TYR A 13 16.01 -21.38 -13.17
CA TYR A 13 16.08 -19.93 -13.34
C TYR A 13 14.76 -19.35 -13.87
N LEU A 14 14.16 -19.99 -14.88
CA LEU A 14 12.86 -19.58 -15.43
C LEU A 14 11.70 -19.86 -14.46
N ILE A 15 11.73 -20.97 -13.73
CA ILE A 15 10.74 -21.25 -12.65
C ILE A 15 10.85 -20.16 -11.56
N GLY A 16 12.07 -19.79 -11.18
CA GLY A 16 12.29 -18.71 -10.24
C GLY A 16 11.76 -17.37 -10.73
N ALA A 17 11.95 -17.06 -12.01
CA ALA A 17 11.33 -15.87 -12.62
C ALA A 17 9.80 -15.90 -12.57
N ALA A 18 9.18 -17.06 -12.79
CA ALA A 18 7.73 -17.24 -12.65
C ALA A 18 7.26 -17.04 -11.20
N PHE A 19 8.04 -17.49 -10.20
CA PHE A 19 7.75 -17.24 -8.78
C PHE A 19 7.79 -15.75 -8.47
N VAL A 20 8.79 -15.03 -8.98
CA VAL A 20 8.89 -13.57 -8.79
C VAL A 20 7.76 -12.83 -9.52
N PHE A 21 7.37 -13.26 -10.72
CA PHE A 21 6.16 -12.74 -11.38
C PHE A 21 4.92 -12.90 -10.50
N PHE A 22 4.76 -14.07 -9.88
CA PHE A 22 3.61 -14.33 -8.99
C PHE A 22 3.61 -13.44 -7.73
N MET A 23 4.78 -12.88 -7.33
CA MET A 23 4.84 -11.89 -6.26
C MET A 23 4.07 -10.60 -6.60
N GLN A 24 3.79 -10.29 -7.85
CA GLN A 24 2.92 -9.15 -8.21
C GLN A 24 1.50 -9.34 -7.64
N ALA A 25 0.98 -10.57 -7.66
CA ALA A 25 -0.27 -10.89 -6.97
C ALA A 25 -0.14 -10.73 -5.44
N GLY A 26 1.01 -11.11 -4.88
CA GLY A 26 1.31 -10.92 -3.46
C GLY A 26 1.31 -9.44 -3.05
N PHE A 27 2.00 -8.58 -3.79
CA PHE A 27 1.98 -7.12 -3.57
C PHE A 27 0.57 -6.55 -3.69
N ALA A 28 -0.17 -6.89 -4.73
CA ALA A 28 -1.54 -6.44 -4.91
C ALA A 28 -2.44 -6.82 -3.72
N MET A 29 -2.29 -8.04 -3.16
CA MET A 29 -3.04 -8.51 -2.00
C MET A 29 -2.62 -7.80 -0.70
N VAL A 30 -1.31 -7.59 -0.46
CA VAL A 30 -0.82 -6.84 0.70
C VAL A 30 -1.34 -5.42 0.67
N GLU A 31 -1.16 -4.73 -0.46
CA GLU A 31 -1.57 -3.34 -0.59
C GLU A 31 -3.09 -3.17 -0.51
N ALA A 32 -3.87 -4.01 -1.22
CA ALA A 32 -5.32 -3.96 -1.15
C ALA A 32 -5.82 -4.26 0.27
N GLY A 33 -5.26 -5.27 0.93
CA GLY A 33 -5.66 -5.66 2.29
C GLY A 33 -5.36 -4.60 3.34
N PHE A 34 -4.22 -3.88 3.24
CA PHE A 34 -3.77 -2.88 4.21
C PHE A 34 -4.27 -1.47 3.92
N THR A 35 -5.04 -1.28 2.87
CA THR A 35 -5.67 -0.01 2.51
C THR A 35 -7.20 -0.08 2.64
N ARG A 36 -7.87 1.06 2.52
CA ARG A 36 -9.33 1.14 2.60
C ARG A 36 -9.99 0.56 1.35
N ALA A 37 -11.08 -0.17 1.53
CA ALA A 37 -11.80 -0.91 0.48
C ALA A 37 -12.22 -0.06 -0.74
N LYS A 38 -12.45 1.24 -0.55
CA LYS A 38 -12.81 2.20 -1.60
C LYS A 38 -11.71 2.49 -2.63
N ASN A 39 -10.51 1.91 -2.43
CA ASN A 39 -9.35 2.05 -3.29
C ASN A 39 -8.82 0.70 -3.79
N ALA A 40 -9.50 -0.42 -3.49
CA ALA A 40 -8.99 -1.75 -3.78
C ALA A 40 -8.84 -2.02 -5.28
N GLY A 41 -9.79 -1.57 -6.09
CA GLY A 41 -9.73 -1.67 -7.55
C GLY A 41 -8.60 -0.84 -8.16
N ASN A 42 -8.41 0.39 -7.68
CA ASN A 42 -7.30 1.25 -8.06
C ASN A 42 -5.93 0.61 -7.74
N ILE A 43 -5.81 -0.01 -6.58
CA ILE A 43 -4.56 -0.68 -6.16
C ILE A 43 -4.26 -1.88 -7.04
N ILE A 44 -5.26 -2.74 -7.32
CA ILE A 44 -5.09 -3.88 -8.21
C ILE A 44 -4.66 -3.41 -9.62
N MET A 45 -5.30 -2.35 -10.13
CA MET A 45 -4.95 -1.78 -11.43
C MET A 45 -3.53 -1.23 -11.46
N LYS A 46 -3.08 -0.55 -10.40
CA LYS A 46 -1.70 -0.07 -10.28
C LYS A 46 -0.69 -1.22 -10.33
N ASN A 47 -0.86 -2.25 -9.52
CA ASN A 47 0.05 -3.40 -9.48
C ASN A 47 0.10 -4.14 -10.83
N LEU A 48 -1.03 -4.26 -11.54
CA LEU A 48 -1.04 -4.82 -12.89
C LEU A 48 -0.25 -3.93 -13.87
N MET A 49 -0.43 -2.61 -13.78
CA MET A 49 0.26 -1.65 -14.65
C MET A 49 1.75 -1.57 -14.40
N ASP A 50 2.24 -1.78 -13.18
CA ASP A 50 3.69 -1.85 -12.90
C ASP A 50 4.35 -2.92 -13.75
N PHE A 51 3.77 -4.09 -13.78
CA PHE A 51 4.31 -5.18 -14.60
C PHE A 51 4.17 -4.88 -16.10
N CYS A 52 3.00 -4.41 -16.55
CA CYS A 52 2.75 -4.15 -17.97
C CYS A 52 3.60 -2.99 -18.51
N LEU A 53 3.63 -1.86 -17.81
CA LEU A 53 4.43 -0.70 -18.20
C LEU A 53 5.93 -0.97 -18.03
N GLY A 54 6.31 -1.68 -16.96
CA GLY A 54 7.67 -2.13 -16.74
C GLY A 54 8.14 -3.04 -17.87
N THR A 55 7.29 -3.96 -18.34
CA THR A 55 7.59 -4.82 -19.50
C THR A 55 7.87 -4.00 -20.75
N VAL A 56 7.01 -3.02 -21.04
CA VAL A 56 7.18 -2.14 -22.21
C VAL A 56 8.48 -1.32 -22.10
N ALA A 57 8.72 -0.68 -20.97
CA ALA A 57 9.92 0.11 -20.74
C ALA A 57 11.20 -0.72 -20.84
N PHE A 58 11.18 -1.89 -20.22
CA PHE A 58 12.32 -2.80 -20.21
C PHE A 58 12.60 -3.41 -21.59
N LEU A 59 11.54 -3.71 -22.36
CA LEU A 59 11.64 -4.18 -23.74
C LEU A 59 12.24 -3.12 -24.68
N ILE A 60 11.86 -1.83 -24.50
CA ILE A 60 12.34 -0.74 -25.36
C ILE A 60 13.84 -0.49 -25.14
N VAL A 61 14.27 -0.32 -23.88
CA VAL A 61 15.66 0.05 -23.59
C VAL A 61 16.21 -0.51 -22.27
N GLY A 62 15.37 -0.80 -21.27
CA GLY A 62 15.82 -1.22 -19.95
C GLY A 62 16.73 -2.45 -19.98
N TYR A 63 16.36 -3.47 -20.76
CA TYR A 63 17.21 -4.65 -20.99
C TYR A 63 18.60 -4.27 -21.52
N SER A 64 18.65 -3.35 -22.47
CA SER A 64 19.91 -2.90 -23.08
C SER A 64 20.81 -2.20 -22.06
N PHE A 65 20.23 -1.38 -21.19
CA PHE A 65 20.98 -0.67 -20.15
C PHE A 65 21.49 -1.60 -19.06
N LEU A 66 20.73 -2.61 -18.67
CA LEU A 66 21.12 -3.54 -17.62
C LEU A 66 22.03 -4.65 -18.14
N CYS A 67 21.62 -5.37 -19.20
CA CYS A 67 22.23 -6.61 -19.65
C CYS A 67 23.17 -6.43 -20.83
N GLY A 68 23.23 -5.23 -21.41
CA GLY A 68 24.13 -4.94 -22.51
C GLY A 68 25.59 -4.91 -22.09
N SER A 69 26.50 -5.04 -23.08
CA SER A 69 27.94 -4.84 -22.84
C SER A 69 28.22 -3.45 -22.31
N ASP A 70 29.14 -3.33 -21.38
CA ASP A 70 29.52 -2.03 -20.83
C ASP A 70 30.01 -1.06 -21.90
N VAL A 71 29.51 0.16 -21.86
CA VAL A 71 29.91 1.24 -22.78
C VAL A 71 30.41 2.51 -22.05
N ALA A 72 30.43 2.47 -20.72
CA ALA A 72 30.77 3.64 -19.89
C ALA A 72 31.49 3.24 -18.59
N ASN A 73 32.52 2.41 -18.66
CA ASN A 73 33.33 1.97 -17.51
C ASN A 73 32.50 1.36 -16.36
N GLY A 74 31.60 0.45 -16.69
CA GLY A 74 30.73 -0.23 -15.74
C GLY A 74 29.51 0.57 -15.29
N PHE A 75 29.26 1.77 -15.87
CA PHE A 75 28.15 2.63 -15.47
C PHE A 75 26.86 2.33 -16.22
N ILE A 76 26.92 1.96 -17.50
CA ILE A 76 25.75 1.67 -18.32
C ILE A 76 26.09 0.65 -19.41
N GLY A 77 25.20 -0.31 -19.60
CA GLY A 77 25.26 -1.28 -20.68
C GLY A 77 24.57 -0.80 -21.95
N TRP A 78 24.96 -1.37 -23.07
CA TRP A 78 24.29 -1.19 -24.35
C TRP A 78 24.46 -2.40 -25.26
N VAL A 79 23.36 -2.95 -25.80
CA VAL A 79 23.40 -4.11 -26.71
C VAL A 79 23.79 -3.74 -28.16
N GLY A 80 23.90 -2.46 -28.47
CA GLY A 80 24.11 -1.95 -29.84
C GLY A 80 22.79 -1.71 -30.58
N PHE A 81 22.85 -0.79 -31.55
CA PHE A 81 21.71 -0.53 -32.44
C PHE A 81 21.38 -1.78 -33.26
N GLY A 82 20.10 -2.18 -33.30
CA GLY A 82 19.66 -3.35 -34.04
C GLY A 82 19.87 -4.70 -33.33
N ASN A 83 20.44 -4.74 -32.12
CA ASN A 83 20.69 -5.98 -31.36
C ASN A 83 19.83 -6.12 -30.11
N GLY A 84 18.92 -5.19 -29.84
CA GLY A 84 18.02 -5.27 -28.70
C GLY A 84 16.86 -6.23 -28.91
N PRO A 85 16.05 -6.48 -27.85
CA PRO A 85 14.93 -7.42 -27.89
C PRO A 85 13.92 -7.13 -29.03
N LEU A 86 13.69 -5.86 -29.33
CA LEU A 86 12.77 -5.44 -30.40
C LEU A 86 13.29 -5.69 -31.82
N THR A 87 14.59 -5.79 -32.01
CA THR A 87 15.21 -5.78 -33.32
C THR A 87 15.92 -7.08 -33.68
N ASN A 88 16.36 -7.84 -32.67
CA ASN A 88 17.08 -9.09 -32.87
C ASN A 88 16.68 -10.16 -31.87
N PHE A 89 15.61 -10.88 -32.19
CA PHE A 89 15.10 -11.96 -31.35
C PHE A 89 16.13 -13.06 -31.10
N ALA A 90 16.93 -13.40 -32.10
CA ALA A 90 17.86 -14.52 -32.03
C ALA A 90 19.09 -14.23 -31.14
N SER A 91 19.47 -12.97 -30.97
CA SER A 91 20.62 -12.58 -30.13
C SER A 91 20.24 -12.25 -28.70
N THR A 92 18.94 -12.15 -28.39
CA THR A 92 18.45 -11.82 -27.05
C THR A 92 18.46 -13.06 -26.15
N ASP A 93 19.08 -12.97 -24.99
CA ASP A 93 18.92 -13.96 -23.92
C ASP A 93 17.56 -13.73 -23.22
N TRP A 94 16.56 -14.47 -23.70
CA TRP A 94 15.19 -14.35 -23.19
C TRP A 94 15.03 -14.82 -21.74
N SER A 95 15.89 -15.71 -21.26
CA SER A 95 15.88 -16.13 -19.86
C SER A 95 16.33 -14.98 -18.97
N SER A 96 17.41 -14.32 -19.36
CA SER A 96 17.91 -13.11 -18.69
C SER A 96 16.90 -11.95 -18.80
N PHE A 97 16.28 -11.78 -19.97
CA PHE A 97 15.24 -10.76 -20.16
C PHE A 97 14.09 -10.93 -19.16
N VAL A 98 13.48 -12.12 -19.10
CA VAL A 98 12.31 -12.37 -18.23
C VAL A 98 12.69 -12.24 -16.75
N PHE A 99 13.85 -12.78 -16.35
CA PHE A 99 14.29 -12.73 -14.97
C PHE A 99 14.56 -11.29 -14.49
N ASN A 100 15.29 -10.51 -15.26
CA ASN A 100 15.59 -9.12 -14.88
C ASN A 100 14.36 -8.21 -15.00
N LEU A 101 13.43 -8.52 -15.91
CA LEU A 101 12.14 -7.82 -16.00
C LEU A 101 11.32 -7.93 -14.72
N VAL A 102 11.19 -9.13 -14.15
CA VAL A 102 10.37 -9.32 -12.94
C VAL A 102 10.98 -8.61 -11.72
N PHE A 103 12.28 -8.45 -11.66
CA PHE A 103 12.97 -7.64 -10.65
C PHE A 103 12.77 -6.13 -10.87
N CYS A 104 12.87 -5.67 -12.11
CA CYS A 104 12.55 -4.30 -12.50
C CYS A 104 11.12 -3.91 -12.07
N ALA A 105 10.15 -4.74 -12.40
CA ALA A 105 8.76 -4.54 -11.99
C ALA A 105 8.60 -4.49 -10.47
N THR A 106 9.34 -5.33 -9.73
CA THR A 106 9.31 -5.34 -8.25
C THR A 106 9.79 -4.00 -7.68
N ALA A 107 10.87 -3.42 -8.20
CA ALA A 107 11.37 -2.12 -7.76
C ALA A 107 10.33 -1.00 -7.93
N ALA A 108 9.58 -1.02 -9.04
CA ALA A 108 8.51 -0.06 -9.30
C ALA A 108 7.29 -0.28 -8.39
N THR A 109 6.87 -1.55 -8.18
CA THR A 109 5.71 -1.92 -7.37
C THR A 109 5.85 -1.50 -5.90
N ILE A 110 7.05 -1.58 -5.32
CA ILE A 110 7.32 -1.16 -3.93
C ILE A 110 6.82 0.26 -3.65
N VAL A 111 6.91 1.16 -4.63
CA VAL A 111 6.53 2.58 -4.47
C VAL A 111 5.03 2.75 -4.30
N SER A 112 4.23 1.87 -4.89
CA SER A 112 2.76 1.90 -4.85
C SER A 112 2.22 1.98 -3.43
N GLY A 113 2.74 1.13 -2.54
CA GLY A 113 2.24 1.00 -1.18
C GLY A 113 2.34 2.28 -0.35
N ALA A 114 3.47 3.01 -0.46
CA ALA A 114 3.67 4.25 0.28
C ALA A 114 2.83 5.42 -0.26
N MET A 115 2.42 5.37 -1.52
CA MET A 115 1.66 6.41 -2.20
C MET A 115 0.18 6.06 -2.36
N ALA A 116 -0.27 4.94 -1.80
CA ALA A 116 -1.63 4.42 -1.92
C ALA A 116 -2.69 5.41 -1.41
N GLU A 117 -3.89 5.30 -1.96
CA GLU A 117 -5.13 6.02 -1.61
C GLU A 117 -5.22 7.50 -2.00
N ARG A 118 -4.12 8.15 -2.46
CA ARG A 118 -4.11 9.59 -2.74
C ARG A 118 -3.30 10.03 -3.97
N THR A 119 -2.73 9.07 -4.71
CA THR A 119 -1.94 9.36 -5.93
C THR A 119 -2.81 9.25 -7.17
N LYS A 120 -2.73 10.22 -8.07
CA LYS A 120 -3.36 10.15 -9.40
C LYS A 120 -2.84 8.94 -10.19
N PHE A 121 -3.73 8.19 -10.82
CA PHE A 121 -3.37 6.99 -11.59
C PHE A 121 -2.40 7.29 -12.73
N LEU A 122 -2.63 8.37 -13.49
CA LEU A 122 -1.71 8.79 -14.56
C LEU A 122 -0.30 9.08 -14.03
N SER A 123 -0.20 9.77 -12.89
CA SER A 123 1.09 10.08 -12.25
C SER A 123 1.82 8.83 -11.80
N TYR A 124 1.06 7.85 -11.34
CA TYR A 124 1.55 6.51 -11.03
C TYR A 124 2.17 5.84 -12.25
N CYS A 125 1.46 5.79 -13.36
CA CYS A 125 1.95 5.20 -14.62
C CYS A 125 3.24 5.85 -15.11
N ILE A 126 3.35 7.18 -14.99
CA ILE A 126 4.53 7.94 -15.44
C ILE A 126 5.76 7.56 -14.60
N TYR A 127 5.68 7.60 -13.26
CA TYR A 127 6.87 7.32 -12.46
C TYR A 127 7.28 5.84 -12.52
N SER A 128 6.32 4.92 -12.57
CA SER A 128 6.60 3.49 -12.75
C SER A 128 7.33 3.22 -14.07
N PHE A 129 6.90 3.88 -15.15
CA PHE A 129 7.57 3.81 -16.43
C PHE A 129 9.01 4.37 -16.38
N VAL A 130 9.23 5.51 -15.72
CA VAL A 130 10.56 6.13 -15.57
C VAL A 130 11.50 5.25 -14.74
N ILE A 131 11.01 4.65 -13.64
CA ILE A 131 11.81 3.71 -12.84
C ILE A 131 12.28 2.56 -13.72
N SER A 132 11.36 1.95 -14.46
CA SER A 132 11.64 0.76 -15.28
C SER A 132 12.47 1.06 -16.52
N LEU A 133 12.41 2.29 -17.03
CA LEU A 133 13.13 2.71 -18.24
C LEU A 133 14.58 3.09 -17.96
N ILE A 134 14.84 3.82 -16.88
CA ILE A 134 16.12 4.51 -16.64
C ILE A 134 16.67 4.22 -15.24
N VAL A 135 15.87 4.44 -14.16
CA VAL A 135 16.43 4.49 -12.81
C VAL A 135 17.00 3.14 -12.42
N TYR A 136 16.16 2.11 -12.45
CA TYR A 136 16.51 0.76 -12.09
C TYR A 136 17.53 0.12 -13.06
N PRO A 137 17.32 0.11 -14.39
CA PRO A 137 18.23 -0.62 -15.27
C PRO A 137 19.67 -0.14 -15.22
N ILE A 138 19.89 1.17 -15.07
CA ILE A 138 21.25 1.74 -15.04
C ILE A 138 21.96 1.41 -13.73
N GLU A 139 21.29 1.60 -12.57
CA GLU A 139 21.93 1.29 -11.30
C GLU A 139 22.09 -0.23 -11.09
N ALA A 140 21.17 -1.04 -11.60
CA ALA A 140 21.27 -2.48 -11.56
C ALA A 140 22.44 -3.00 -12.43
N HIS A 141 22.79 -2.31 -13.52
CA HIS A 141 23.99 -2.61 -14.30
C HIS A 141 25.28 -2.46 -13.47
N TRP A 142 25.35 -1.48 -12.55
CA TRP A 142 26.52 -1.31 -11.69
C TRP A 142 26.84 -2.55 -10.85
N VAL A 143 25.81 -3.35 -10.53
CA VAL A 143 25.90 -4.51 -9.64
C VAL A 143 25.79 -5.83 -10.40
N TRP A 144 24.90 -5.94 -11.37
CA TRP A 144 24.59 -7.20 -12.05
C TRP A 144 24.91 -7.21 -13.54
N GLY A 145 25.15 -6.05 -14.12
CA GLY A 145 25.53 -5.94 -15.53
C GLY A 145 26.93 -6.46 -15.81
N PRO A 146 27.23 -6.79 -17.07
CA PRO A 146 28.59 -7.09 -17.48
C PRO A 146 29.53 -5.94 -17.10
N ASP A 147 30.63 -6.27 -16.41
CA ASP A 147 31.68 -5.32 -15.99
C ASP A 147 31.17 -4.17 -15.08
N GLY A 148 30.06 -4.37 -14.37
CA GLY A 148 29.50 -3.40 -13.44
C GLY A 148 30.53 -2.89 -12.44
N TRP A 149 30.66 -1.56 -12.32
CA TRP A 149 31.78 -0.94 -11.57
C TRP A 149 31.71 -1.20 -10.05
N LEU A 150 30.50 -1.29 -9.46
CA LEU A 150 30.35 -1.62 -8.04
C LEU A 150 30.79 -3.05 -7.76
N THR A 151 30.39 -4.00 -8.60
CA THR A 151 30.84 -5.40 -8.49
C THR A 151 32.36 -5.53 -8.69
N ALA A 152 32.94 -4.79 -9.63
CA ALA A 152 34.39 -4.73 -9.82
C ALA A 152 35.13 -4.21 -8.56
N MET A 153 34.50 -3.34 -7.76
CA MET A 153 35.01 -2.88 -6.46
C MET A 153 34.79 -3.89 -5.32
N GLY A 154 34.03 -4.95 -5.55
CA GLY A 154 33.71 -5.97 -4.56
C GLY A 154 32.40 -5.72 -3.79
N PHE A 155 31.53 -4.84 -4.28
CA PHE A 155 30.17 -4.73 -3.77
C PHE A 155 29.41 -6.03 -4.01
N HIS A 156 28.64 -6.47 -3.02
CA HIS A 156 27.85 -7.69 -3.11
C HIS A 156 26.40 -7.44 -2.74
N ASP A 157 25.53 -7.70 -3.67
CA ASP A 157 24.09 -7.78 -3.48
C ASP A 157 23.55 -8.92 -4.33
N PHE A 158 23.37 -10.10 -3.72
CA PHE A 158 23.05 -11.31 -4.48
C PHE A 158 21.70 -11.22 -5.19
N ALA A 159 20.66 -10.75 -4.49
CA ALA A 159 19.32 -10.74 -5.03
C ALA A 159 18.56 -9.40 -4.85
N GLY A 160 19.19 -8.33 -4.35
CA GLY A 160 18.62 -6.98 -4.48
C GLY A 160 18.12 -6.29 -3.21
N SER A 161 18.76 -6.51 -2.03
CA SER A 161 18.44 -5.64 -0.88
C SER A 161 18.69 -4.16 -1.21
N ALA A 162 19.80 -3.85 -1.91
CA ALA A 162 20.08 -2.50 -2.38
C ALA A 162 19.40 -2.22 -3.72
N VAL A 163 19.71 -3.01 -4.74
CA VAL A 163 19.32 -2.77 -6.14
C VAL A 163 17.81 -2.70 -6.34
N ILE A 164 17.04 -3.42 -5.54
CA ILE A 164 15.57 -3.46 -5.68
C ILE A 164 14.90 -2.76 -4.50
N HIS A 165 15.16 -3.27 -3.28
CA HIS A 165 14.39 -2.86 -2.12
C HIS A 165 14.77 -1.49 -1.58
N TYR A 166 16.05 -1.18 -1.50
CA TYR A 166 16.49 0.16 -1.09
C TYR A 166 16.12 1.21 -2.14
N VAL A 167 16.27 0.92 -3.44
CA VAL A 167 15.87 1.80 -4.55
C VAL A 167 14.36 2.05 -4.53
N GLY A 168 13.54 1.00 -4.52
CA GLY A 168 12.08 1.13 -4.45
C GLY A 168 11.61 1.82 -3.16
N GLY A 169 12.21 1.46 -2.01
CA GLY A 169 11.88 2.04 -0.71
C GLY A 169 12.29 3.51 -0.56
N LEU A 170 13.46 3.91 -1.11
CA LEU A 170 13.88 5.32 -1.14
C LEU A 170 12.98 6.15 -2.06
N THR A 171 12.62 5.59 -3.22
CA THR A 171 11.65 6.21 -4.12
C THR A 171 10.29 6.40 -3.43
N ALA A 172 9.82 5.38 -2.70
CA ALA A 172 8.60 5.42 -1.90
C ALA A 172 8.65 6.51 -0.83
N LEU A 173 9.78 6.66 -0.13
CA LEU A 173 10.00 7.70 0.88
C LEU A 173 9.91 9.12 0.27
N ILE A 174 10.58 9.34 -0.86
CA ILE A 174 10.57 10.63 -1.57
C ILE A 174 9.16 10.93 -2.08
N GLY A 175 8.52 9.95 -2.72
CA GLY A 175 7.16 10.06 -3.24
C GLY A 175 6.15 10.38 -2.14
N ALA A 176 6.14 9.63 -1.04
CA ALA A 176 5.25 9.86 0.10
C ALA A 176 5.44 11.24 0.73
N LYS A 177 6.70 11.73 0.83
CA LYS A 177 7.02 13.07 1.34
C LYS A 177 6.48 14.20 0.45
N LEU A 178 6.66 14.08 -0.86
CA LEU A 178 6.21 15.09 -1.84
C LEU A 178 4.69 15.11 -2.05
N LEU A 179 4.06 13.93 -1.89
CA LEU A 179 2.62 13.73 -2.01
C LEU A 179 1.87 14.26 -0.77
N GLY A 180 2.47 14.11 0.41
CA GLY A 180 1.86 14.43 1.69
C GLY A 180 1.01 13.28 2.28
N PRO A 181 0.58 13.40 3.55
CA PRO A 181 -0.18 12.38 4.24
C PRO A 181 -1.63 12.28 3.73
N ARG A 182 -2.27 11.13 3.95
CA ARG A 182 -3.72 10.97 3.76
C ARG A 182 -4.48 11.89 4.70
N ILE A 183 -5.68 12.31 4.27
CA ILE A 183 -6.60 13.10 5.09
C ILE A 183 -6.88 12.33 6.39
N GLY A 184 -6.70 13.02 7.53
CA GLY A 184 -6.91 12.44 8.85
C GLY A 184 -5.77 11.58 9.41
N LYS A 185 -4.63 11.42 8.70
CA LYS A 185 -3.49 10.64 9.21
C LYS A 185 -2.82 11.29 10.43
N PHE A 186 -2.73 12.61 10.47
CA PHE A 186 -2.12 13.34 11.58
C PHE A 186 -3.09 14.34 12.19
N ASN A 187 -3.12 14.40 13.51
CA ASN A 187 -3.85 15.41 14.28
C ASN A 187 -3.14 16.78 14.23
N LYS A 188 -3.81 17.83 14.70
CA LYS A 188 -3.24 19.19 14.75
C LYS A 188 -1.98 19.29 15.63
N ASP A 189 -1.83 18.42 16.62
CA ASP A 189 -0.65 18.32 17.48
C ASP A 189 0.48 17.46 16.89
N GLY A 190 0.27 16.93 15.67
CA GLY A 190 1.22 16.05 14.97
C GLY A 190 1.14 14.57 15.39
N SER A 191 0.27 14.18 16.32
CA SER A 191 0.10 12.78 16.69
C SER A 191 -0.53 11.98 15.54
N PRO A 192 -0.04 10.76 15.24
CA PRO A 192 -0.57 9.96 14.15
C PRO A 192 -1.86 9.23 14.55
N ASN A 193 -2.80 9.16 13.62
CA ASN A 193 -3.97 8.31 13.70
C ASN A 193 -3.71 6.97 12.97
N GLY A 194 -4.24 5.87 13.51
CA GLY A 194 -4.29 4.60 12.81
C GLY A 194 -5.35 4.64 11.71
N ILE A 195 -4.95 4.31 10.49
CA ILE A 195 -5.87 4.10 9.36
C ILE A 195 -5.80 2.61 9.01
N PRO A 196 -6.65 1.75 9.59
CA PRO A 196 -6.58 0.32 9.36
C PRO A 196 -6.97 -0.05 7.92
N GLY A 197 -6.35 -1.09 7.42
CA GLY A 197 -6.75 -1.71 6.16
C GLY A 197 -8.09 -2.44 6.31
N HIS A 198 -8.77 -2.63 5.19
CA HIS A 198 -10.10 -3.23 5.21
C HIS A 198 -10.09 -4.76 5.35
N SER A 199 -8.96 -5.44 5.06
CA SER A 199 -8.89 -6.90 5.12
C SER A 199 -7.48 -7.41 5.44
N LEU A 200 -7.21 -7.63 6.72
CA LEU A 200 -5.96 -8.27 7.15
C LEU A 200 -5.80 -9.69 6.59
N THR A 201 -6.90 -10.40 6.32
CA THR A 201 -6.87 -11.74 5.73
C THR A 201 -6.30 -11.73 4.32
N ILE A 202 -6.73 -10.77 3.48
CA ILE A 202 -6.18 -10.59 2.12
C ILE A 202 -4.71 -10.17 2.21
N GLY A 203 -4.39 -9.23 3.12
CA GLY A 203 -3.00 -8.82 3.35
C GLY A 203 -2.10 -9.97 3.78
N ALA A 204 -2.56 -10.82 4.70
CA ALA A 204 -1.83 -12.01 5.13
C ALA A 204 -1.61 -13.01 3.98
N LEU A 205 -2.63 -13.28 3.16
CA LEU A 205 -2.48 -14.11 1.97
C LEU A 205 -1.40 -13.55 1.04
N GLY A 206 -1.39 -12.23 0.83
CA GLY A 206 -0.36 -11.55 0.05
C GLY A 206 1.05 -11.78 0.61
N VAL A 207 1.21 -11.67 1.94
CA VAL A 207 2.51 -11.94 2.60
C VAL A 207 2.98 -13.38 2.38
N PHE A 208 2.09 -14.38 2.48
CA PHE A 208 2.46 -15.78 2.19
C PHE A 208 2.85 -15.99 0.72
N ILE A 209 2.14 -15.36 -0.22
CA ILE A 209 2.49 -15.40 -1.65
C ILE A 209 3.86 -14.76 -1.88
N LEU A 210 4.14 -13.61 -1.25
CA LEU A 210 5.44 -12.95 -1.33
C LEU A 210 6.56 -13.83 -0.77
N TRP A 211 6.37 -14.43 0.42
CA TRP A 211 7.37 -15.31 1.00
C TRP A 211 7.64 -16.53 0.12
N PHE A 212 6.59 -17.16 -0.40
CA PHE A 212 6.73 -18.27 -1.36
C PHE A 212 7.53 -17.84 -2.60
N GLY A 213 7.17 -16.70 -3.20
CA GLY A 213 7.89 -16.13 -4.35
C GLY A 213 9.35 -15.81 -4.06
N TRP A 214 9.68 -15.50 -2.80
CA TRP A 214 11.03 -15.15 -2.38
C TRP A 214 12.03 -16.30 -2.47
N TYR A 215 11.59 -17.54 -2.45
CA TYR A 215 12.44 -18.68 -2.75
C TYR A 215 12.94 -18.65 -4.21
N GLY A 216 12.12 -18.21 -5.14
CA GLY A 216 12.54 -17.91 -6.51
C GLY A 216 13.39 -16.65 -6.59
N PHE A 217 12.98 -15.59 -5.89
CA PHE A 217 13.65 -14.30 -5.86
C PHE A 217 15.13 -14.44 -5.42
N ASN A 218 15.39 -15.10 -4.31
CA ASN A 218 16.72 -15.33 -3.79
C ASN A 218 17.42 -16.54 -4.45
N GLY A 219 16.67 -17.60 -4.79
CA GLY A 219 17.24 -18.87 -5.19
C GLY A 219 17.47 -19.06 -6.68
N ALA A 220 16.80 -18.28 -7.54
CA ALA A 220 16.87 -18.53 -8.99
C ALA A 220 18.29 -18.46 -9.58
N ALA A 221 19.11 -17.51 -9.10
CA ALA A 221 20.48 -17.33 -9.56
C ALA A 221 21.50 -18.31 -8.93
N ALA A 222 21.06 -19.32 -8.17
CA ALA A 222 21.93 -20.32 -7.57
C ALA A 222 22.65 -21.15 -8.65
N LYS A 223 23.93 -21.45 -8.43
CA LYS A 223 24.79 -22.15 -9.39
C LYS A 223 24.87 -23.65 -9.17
N ASN A 224 24.44 -24.12 -8.00
CA ASN A 224 24.44 -25.54 -7.64
C ASN A 224 23.42 -25.83 -6.52
N GLY A 225 23.11 -27.11 -6.30
CA GLY A 225 22.10 -27.54 -5.34
C GLY A 225 22.44 -27.21 -3.88
N THR A 226 23.72 -27.23 -3.50
CA THR A 226 24.14 -26.86 -2.14
C THR A 226 23.90 -25.38 -1.87
N GLN A 227 24.29 -24.52 -2.79
CA GLN A 227 24.03 -23.08 -2.70
C GLN A 227 22.51 -22.81 -2.63
N LEU A 228 21.72 -23.43 -3.50
CA LEU A 228 20.28 -23.30 -3.51
C LEU A 228 19.66 -23.67 -2.15
N ALA A 229 20.09 -24.80 -1.58
CA ALA A 229 19.62 -25.26 -0.28
C ALA A 229 19.98 -24.28 0.85
N THR A 230 21.20 -23.72 0.84
CA THR A 230 21.64 -22.71 1.81
C THR A 230 20.82 -21.44 1.68
N ILE A 231 20.60 -20.95 0.45
CA ILE A 231 19.77 -19.77 0.20
C ILE A 231 18.33 -19.97 0.70
N PHE A 232 17.74 -21.15 0.48
CA PHE A 232 16.42 -21.47 1.01
C PHE A 232 16.40 -21.46 2.54
N ALA A 233 17.42 -22.01 3.19
CA ALA A 233 17.53 -22.03 4.64
C ALA A 233 17.62 -20.59 5.21
N THR A 234 18.50 -19.74 4.68
CA THR A 234 18.65 -18.35 5.12
C THR A 234 17.39 -17.53 4.86
N THR A 235 16.74 -17.72 3.69
CA THR A 235 15.47 -17.09 3.30
C THR A 235 14.29 -17.56 4.16
N THR A 236 14.37 -18.71 4.79
CA THR A 236 13.37 -19.21 5.75
C THR A 236 13.61 -18.66 7.15
N VAL A 237 14.85 -18.69 7.62
CA VAL A 237 15.20 -18.39 9.02
C VAL A 237 15.09 -16.90 9.34
N ALA A 238 15.62 -16.03 8.48
CA ALA A 238 15.62 -14.60 8.77
C ALA A 238 14.21 -13.99 8.90
N PRO A 239 13.28 -14.22 7.96
CA PRO A 239 11.92 -13.67 8.09
C PRO A 239 11.14 -14.28 9.26
N ALA A 240 11.34 -15.56 9.57
CA ALA A 240 10.70 -16.20 10.73
C ALA A 240 11.09 -15.50 12.03
N LEU A 241 12.39 -15.24 12.23
CA LEU A 241 12.89 -14.54 13.41
C LEU A 241 12.50 -13.07 13.44
N ALA A 242 12.47 -12.39 12.29
CA ALA A 242 11.98 -11.02 12.19
C ALA A 242 10.51 -10.93 12.63
N THR A 243 9.67 -11.84 12.15
CA THR A 243 8.25 -11.93 12.55
C THR A 243 8.10 -12.14 14.05
N CYS A 244 8.82 -13.12 14.62
CA CYS A 244 8.80 -13.38 16.06
C CYS A 244 9.28 -12.17 16.87
N THR A 245 10.32 -11.49 16.40
CA THR A 245 10.84 -10.27 17.06
C THR A 245 9.79 -9.17 17.09
N VAL A 246 9.14 -8.90 15.96
CA VAL A 246 8.08 -7.88 15.88
C VAL A 246 6.88 -8.27 16.74
N MET A 247 6.45 -9.52 16.70
CA MET A 247 5.36 -10.03 17.52
C MET A 247 5.65 -9.83 19.02
N ILE A 248 6.82 -10.26 19.49
CA ILE A 248 7.22 -10.12 20.88
C ILE A 248 7.35 -8.64 21.27
N PHE A 249 8.00 -7.82 20.44
CA PHE A 249 8.17 -6.39 20.68
C PHE A 249 6.82 -5.68 20.82
N THR A 250 5.88 -5.91 19.88
CA THR A 250 4.56 -5.28 19.92
C THR A 250 3.73 -5.78 21.08
N TRP A 251 3.84 -7.07 21.42
CA TRP A 251 3.16 -7.64 22.59
C TRP A 251 3.63 -7.01 23.89
N LEU A 252 4.94 -6.89 24.09
CA LEU A 252 5.51 -6.26 25.30
C LEU A 252 5.17 -4.77 25.37
N LYS A 253 5.16 -4.08 24.23
CA LYS A 253 4.93 -2.62 24.18
C LYS A 253 3.46 -2.23 24.30
N TYR A 254 2.56 -3.00 23.69
CA TYR A 254 1.13 -2.64 23.56
C TYR A 254 0.20 -3.60 24.32
N GLY A 255 0.75 -4.61 25.01
CA GLY A 255 -0.04 -5.62 25.74
C GLY A 255 -0.70 -6.68 24.87
N LYS A 256 -0.68 -6.53 23.55
CA LYS A 256 -1.18 -7.49 22.55
C LYS A 256 -0.26 -7.50 21.33
N PRO A 257 -0.09 -8.67 20.66
CA PRO A 257 0.68 -8.72 19.43
C PRO A 257 -0.07 -8.02 18.30
N ASP A 258 0.65 -7.20 17.52
CA ASP A 258 0.09 -6.52 16.35
C ASP A 258 0.24 -7.41 15.11
N VAL A 259 -0.88 -7.79 14.50
CA VAL A 259 -0.91 -8.69 13.33
C VAL A 259 -0.30 -8.01 12.10
N ALA A 260 -0.68 -6.76 11.82
CA ALA A 260 -0.20 -6.04 10.63
C ALA A 260 1.32 -5.79 10.71
N MET A 261 1.80 -5.39 11.90
CA MET A 261 3.23 -5.22 12.13
C MET A 261 3.99 -6.55 12.04
N SER A 262 3.42 -7.66 12.53
CA SER A 262 4.04 -8.99 12.43
C SER A 262 4.15 -9.46 10.97
N LEU A 263 3.13 -9.19 10.15
CA LEU A 263 3.16 -9.44 8.72
C LEU A 263 4.26 -8.60 8.02
N ASN A 264 4.38 -7.32 8.34
CA ASN A 264 5.48 -6.48 7.86
C ASN A 264 6.85 -6.94 8.38
N GLY A 265 6.91 -7.54 9.56
CA GLY A 265 8.11 -8.15 10.11
C GLY A 265 8.65 -9.28 9.24
N SER A 266 7.77 -10.13 8.70
CA SER A 266 8.20 -11.20 7.80
C SER A 266 8.77 -10.65 6.48
N LEU A 267 8.12 -9.65 5.89
CA LEU A 267 8.62 -8.99 4.68
C LEU A 267 9.96 -8.28 4.93
N ALA A 268 10.09 -7.62 6.07
CA ALA A 268 11.33 -6.96 6.49
C ALA A 268 12.51 -7.94 6.57
N GLY A 269 12.28 -9.11 7.18
CA GLY A 269 13.27 -10.19 7.26
C GLY A 269 13.68 -10.74 5.90
N LEU A 270 12.71 -10.90 5.00
CA LEU A 270 12.96 -11.30 3.62
C LEU A 270 13.83 -10.27 2.88
N VAL A 271 13.50 -8.98 2.99
CA VAL A 271 14.27 -7.88 2.39
C VAL A 271 15.70 -7.84 2.93
N ALA A 272 15.87 -7.95 4.25
CA ALA A 272 17.19 -7.83 4.89
C ALA A 272 18.12 -8.99 4.54
N ILE A 273 17.60 -10.21 4.34
CA ILE A 273 18.45 -11.37 4.00
C ILE A 273 18.84 -11.39 2.52
N THR A 274 18.12 -10.69 1.65
CA THR A 274 18.20 -10.78 0.19
C THR A 274 19.60 -10.51 -0.36
N ALA A 275 20.32 -9.48 0.14
CA ALA A 275 21.69 -9.19 -0.33
C ALA A 275 22.70 -10.27 0.03
N GLY A 276 22.55 -10.88 1.18
CA GLY A 276 23.53 -11.79 1.75
C GLY A 276 23.05 -13.23 1.87
N CYS A 277 21.94 -13.61 1.25
CA CYS A 277 21.35 -14.94 1.40
C CYS A 277 22.28 -16.09 1.02
N ASP A 278 23.24 -15.84 0.14
CA ASP A 278 24.31 -16.76 -0.30
C ASP A 278 25.64 -16.56 0.45
N ALA A 279 25.81 -15.42 1.13
CA ALA A 279 27.08 -14.99 1.70
C ALA A 279 27.18 -15.19 3.23
N VAL A 280 26.06 -15.40 3.92
CA VAL A 280 26.02 -15.60 5.37
C VAL A 280 25.63 -17.04 5.75
N ASN A 281 26.08 -17.48 6.92
CA ASN A 281 25.62 -18.74 7.50
C ASN A 281 24.27 -18.57 8.25
N VAL A 282 23.72 -19.67 8.76
CA VAL A 282 22.44 -19.66 9.48
C VAL A 282 22.47 -18.75 10.73
N MET A 283 23.59 -18.66 11.44
CA MET A 283 23.72 -17.75 12.59
C MET A 283 23.64 -16.28 12.13
N GLY A 284 24.31 -15.92 11.03
CA GLY A 284 24.19 -14.61 10.41
C GLY A 284 22.74 -14.30 10.01
N ALA A 285 22.03 -15.27 9.40
CA ALA A 285 20.63 -15.13 9.06
C ALA A 285 19.73 -14.92 10.30
N CYS A 286 20.02 -15.60 11.42
CA CYS A 286 19.31 -15.39 12.69
C CYS A 286 19.47 -13.96 13.19
N ILE A 287 20.71 -13.45 13.22
CA ILE A 287 21.01 -12.09 13.68
C ILE A 287 20.35 -11.06 12.76
N ILE A 288 20.46 -11.23 11.44
CA ILE A 288 19.83 -10.35 10.45
C ILE A 288 18.31 -10.30 10.67
N GLY A 289 17.66 -11.45 10.88
CA GLY A 289 16.22 -11.51 11.14
C GLY A 289 15.82 -10.74 12.39
N ILE A 290 16.52 -10.91 13.50
CA ILE A 290 16.26 -10.18 14.76
C ILE A 290 16.43 -8.66 14.55
N LEU A 291 17.55 -8.24 13.95
CA LEU A 291 17.82 -6.84 13.66
C LEU A 291 16.75 -6.24 12.74
N SER A 292 16.33 -6.98 11.74
CA SER A 292 15.28 -6.59 10.80
C SER A 292 13.94 -6.32 11.49
N GLY A 293 13.55 -7.18 12.44
CA GLY A 293 12.34 -6.97 13.23
C GLY A 293 12.36 -5.67 14.02
N PHE A 294 13.48 -5.32 14.63
CA PHE A 294 13.63 -4.01 15.30
C PHE A 294 13.69 -2.86 14.32
N THR A 295 14.32 -3.04 13.16
CA THR A 295 14.46 -2.00 12.13
C THR A 295 13.10 -1.58 11.57
N VAL A 296 12.22 -2.52 11.24
CA VAL A 296 10.88 -2.19 10.73
C VAL A 296 10.04 -1.47 11.79
N CYS A 297 10.13 -1.86 13.06
CA CYS A 297 9.46 -1.14 14.15
C CYS A 297 10.00 0.28 14.32
N PHE A 298 11.33 0.44 14.24
CA PHE A 298 11.99 1.74 14.35
C PHE A 298 11.60 2.68 13.20
N PHE A 299 11.66 2.22 11.95
CA PHE A 299 11.31 3.05 10.80
C PHE A 299 9.82 3.42 10.79
N THR A 300 8.91 2.50 11.15
CA THR A 300 7.49 2.81 11.31
C THR A 300 7.29 3.94 12.34
N TRP A 301 7.93 3.82 13.50
CA TRP A 301 7.89 4.88 14.51
C TRP A 301 8.51 6.19 14.03
N LEU A 302 9.66 6.14 13.36
CA LEU A 302 10.37 7.31 12.85
C LEU A 302 9.52 8.08 11.83
N LEU A 303 8.89 7.37 10.89
CA LEU A 303 8.03 7.95 9.85
C LEU A 303 6.80 8.62 10.47
N ASP A 304 6.09 7.92 11.34
CA ASP A 304 4.85 8.41 11.93
C ASP A 304 5.07 9.53 12.95
N TYR A 305 6.00 9.36 13.89
CA TYR A 305 6.13 10.25 15.06
C TYR A 305 7.20 11.34 14.93
N LYS A 306 8.13 11.23 13.99
CA LYS A 306 9.23 12.20 13.84
C LYS A 306 9.22 12.91 12.51
N LEU A 307 9.05 12.16 11.42
CA LEU A 307 9.10 12.72 10.07
C LEU A 307 7.72 13.14 9.55
N HIS A 308 6.64 12.68 10.17
CA HIS A 308 5.25 12.88 9.77
C HIS A 308 5.04 12.54 8.28
N ILE A 309 5.55 11.35 7.89
CA ILE A 309 5.40 10.79 6.55
C ILE A 309 4.44 9.62 6.64
N ASP A 310 3.37 9.66 5.87
CA ASP A 310 2.35 8.61 5.83
C ASP A 310 2.78 7.49 4.88
N ASP A 311 3.03 6.31 5.45
CA ASP A 311 3.37 5.07 4.76
C ASP A 311 2.25 4.04 4.98
N PRO A 312 1.20 4.02 4.12
CA PRO A 312 -0.04 3.27 4.34
C PRO A 312 0.13 1.79 4.63
N VAL A 313 1.03 1.12 3.91
CA VAL A 313 1.22 -0.33 4.02
C VAL A 313 2.55 -0.71 4.69
N GLY A 314 3.38 0.27 5.03
CA GLY A 314 4.71 0.05 5.60
C GLY A 314 5.81 -0.20 4.56
N ALA A 315 5.60 0.21 3.31
CA ALA A 315 6.56 -0.02 2.22
C ALA A 315 7.93 0.63 2.48
N VAL A 316 7.96 1.86 2.99
CA VAL A 316 9.22 2.54 3.35
C VAL A 316 9.91 1.83 4.50
N ALA A 317 9.18 1.49 5.57
CA ALA A 317 9.75 0.83 6.74
C ALA A 317 10.31 -0.56 6.39
N VAL A 318 9.60 -1.32 5.55
CA VAL A 318 10.00 -2.65 5.09
C VAL A 318 11.17 -2.56 4.11
N HIS A 319 11.03 -1.80 3.03
CA HIS A 319 11.96 -1.90 1.90
C HIS A 319 13.16 -0.95 2.02
N PHE A 320 12.94 0.33 2.37
CA PHE A 320 14.05 1.27 2.57
C PHE A 320 14.89 0.90 3.80
N GLY A 321 14.24 0.74 4.95
CA GLY A 321 14.93 0.45 6.21
C GLY A 321 15.69 -0.87 6.18
N ASN A 322 15.07 -1.91 5.68
CA ASN A 322 15.67 -3.25 5.68
C ASN A 322 16.51 -3.55 4.44
N GLY A 323 16.29 -2.84 3.32
CA GLY A 323 17.23 -2.84 2.20
C GLY A 323 18.59 -2.25 2.57
N LEU A 324 18.56 -1.12 3.29
CA LEU A 324 19.75 -0.52 3.89
C LEU A 324 20.43 -1.49 4.89
N LEU A 325 19.68 -2.04 5.84
CA LEU A 325 20.19 -2.96 6.84
C LEU A 325 20.82 -4.20 6.19
N GLY A 326 20.10 -4.85 5.26
CA GLY A 326 20.55 -6.10 4.63
C GLY A 326 21.86 -5.94 3.89
N THR A 327 22.01 -4.84 3.15
CA THR A 327 23.25 -4.53 2.43
C THR A 327 24.41 -4.27 3.39
N ILE A 328 24.18 -3.56 4.50
CA ILE A 328 25.18 -3.37 5.56
C ILE A 328 25.56 -4.71 6.20
N CYS A 329 24.57 -5.58 6.43
CA CYS A 329 24.79 -6.89 7.05
C CYS A 329 25.68 -7.82 6.22
N VAL A 330 25.74 -7.69 4.91
CA VAL A 330 26.77 -8.37 4.10
C VAL A 330 28.16 -7.95 4.56
N GLY A 331 28.41 -6.65 4.70
CA GLY A 331 29.69 -6.13 5.19
C GLY A 331 30.06 -6.56 6.61
N LEU A 332 29.06 -6.91 7.41
CA LEU A 332 29.26 -7.36 8.80
C LEU A 332 29.40 -8.89 8.92
N PHE A 333 28.55 -9.66 8.23
CA PHE A 333 28.31 -11.08 8.51
C PHE A 333 28.68 -12.03 7.36
N ALA A 334 29.18 -11.56 6.22
CA ALA A 334 29.71 -12.48 5.19
C ALA A 334 30.78 -13.39 5.79
N CYS A 335 30.68 -14.72 5.55
CA CYS A 335 31.50 -15.71 6.25
C CYS A 335 32.41 -16.54 5.34
N GLY A 336 32.61 -16.12 4.07
CA GLY A 336 33.46 -16.84 3.13
C GLY A 336 32.82 -18.13 2.62
N THR A 337 31.62 -18.01 2.04
CA THR A 337 30.90 -19.11 1.41
C THR A 337 31.53 -19.51 0.06
N ASP A 338 31.04 -20.61 -0.53
CA ASP A 338 31.52 -21.09 -1.85
C ASP A 338 31.36 -20.04 -2.97
N THR A 339 30.35 -19.14 -2.83
CA THR A 339 30.11 -18.03 -3.78
C THR A 339 31.03 -16.85 -3.57
N MET A 340 31.45 -16.62 -2.32
CA MET A 340 32.31 -15.53 -1.92
C MET A 340 33.47 -16.03 -1.04
N PRO A 341 34.32 -16.92 -1.52
CA PRO A 341 35.31 -17.63 -0.68
C PRO A 341 36.36 -16.71 -0.04
N LYS A 342 36.57 -15.52 -0.62
CA LYS A 342 37.56 -14.54 -0.14
C LYS A 342 36.92 -13.33 0.56
N ALA A 343 35.60 -13.15 0.47
CA ALA A 343 34.90 -12.02 1.07
C ALA A 343 34.42 -12.38 2.47
N GLN A 344 35.07 -11.82 3.46
CA GLN A 344 34.70 -11.95 4.85
C GLN A 344 34.26 -10.60 5.40
N GLY A 345 33.14 -10.59 6.11
CA GLY A 345 32.62 -9.44 6.82
C GLY A 345 33.45 -9.11 8.07
N LEU A 346 33.11 -7.98 8.66
CA LEU A 346 33.83 -7.45 9.82
C LEU A 346 33.92 -8.49 10.97
N PHE A 347 32.83 -9.18 11.26
CA PHE A 347 32.78 -10.16 12.38
C PHE A 347 33.39 -11.52 12.03
N TYR A 348 33.79 -11.73 10.79
CA TYR A 348 34.50 -12.93 10.32
C TYR A 348 35.98 -12.66 9.95
N GLY A 349 36.53 -11.55 10.45
CA GLY A 349 37.94 -11.23 10.28
C GLY A 349 38.31 -10.50 8.98
N GLY A 350 37.33 -10.12 8.16
CA GLY A 350 37.52 -9.40 6.89
C GLY A 350 37.88 -7.91 7.03
N GLY A 351 37.88 -7.38 8.25
CA GLY A 351 38.11 -5.96 8.50
C GLY A 351 37.03 -5.08 7.87
N PHE A 352 37.34 -3.81 7.67
CA PHE A 352 36.37 -2.81 7.21
C PHE A 352 36.25 -2.74 5.67
N LYS A 353 37.00 -3.51 4.90
CA LYS A 353 37.04 -3.38 3.44
C LYS A 353 35.67 -3.65 2.81
N LEU A 354 35.08 -4.82 3.09
CA LEU A 354 33.78 -5.18 2.53
C LEU A 354 32.69 -4.22 3.04
N LEU A 355 32.67 -3.93 4.33
CA LEU A 355 31.71 -2.98 4.91
C LEU A 355 31.81 -1.60 4.25
N GLY A 356 33.03 -1.09 4.05
CA GLY A 356 33.25 0.18 3.35
C GLY A 356 32.74 0.18 1.90
N THR A 357 32.92 -0.94 1.19
CA THR A 357 32.40 -1.10 -0.18
C THR A 357 30.86 -1.14 -0.19
N GLN A 358 30.23 -1.85 0.75
CA GLN A 358 28.77 -1.89 0.89
C GLN A 358 28.19 -0.49 1.19
N LEU A 359 28.82 0.26 2.08
CA LEU A 359 28.40 1.64 2.41
C LEU A 359 28.57 2.59 1.20
N LEU A 360 29.66 2.45 0.46
CA LEU A 360 29.89 3.24 -0.76
C LEU A 360 28.82 2.93 -1.83
N GLY A 361 28.52 1.64 -2.06
CA GLY A 361 27.49 1.23 -3.00
C GLY A 361 26.12 1.78 -2.61
N LEU A 362 25.73 1.67 -1.34
CA LEU A 362 24.49 2.26 -0.83
C LEU A 362 24.43 3.78 -1.05
N LEU A 363 25.52 4.48 -0.81
CA LEU A 363 25.58 5.93 -1.04
C LEU A 363 25.39 6.27 -2.52
N CYS A 364 26.09 5.59 -3.42
CA CYS A 364 26.02 5.87 -4.86
C CYS A 364 24.65 5.52 -5.45
N ILE A 365 24.11 4.33 -5.13
CA ILE A 365 22.75 3.91 -5.53
C ILE A 365 21.72 4.87 -4.94
N GLY A 366 21.87 5.27 -3.67
CA GLY A 366 20.98 6.19 -3.01
C GLY A 366 20.98 7.58 -3.63
N VAL A 367 22.15 8.13 -3.95
CA VAL A 367 22.25 9.45 -4.62
C VAL A 367 21.61 9.40 -6.01
N TRP A 368 21.92 8.37 -6.81
CA TRP A 368 21.32 8.16 -8.12
C TRP A 368 19.79 8.14 -8.05
N THR A 369 19.25 7.28 -7.21
CA THR A 369 17.82 7.13 -7.01
C THR A 369 17.17 8.43 -6.49
N ALA A 370 17.77 9.05 -5.48
CA ALA A 370 17.21 10.25 -4.88
C ALA A 370 17.16 11.43 -5.86
N VAL A 371 18.21 11.64 -6.64
CA VAL A 371 18.26 12.72 -7.64
C VAL A 371 17.22 12.50 -8.73
N LEU A 372 17.23 11.34 -9.37
CA LEU A 372 16.34 11.10 -10.51
C LEU A 372 14.88 11.04 -10.09
N MET A 373 14.56 10.39 -8.97
CA MET A 373 13.18 10.29 -8.53
C MET A 373 12.63 11.59 -7.95
N THR A 374 13.47 12.41 -7.31
CA THR A 374 13.05 13.76 -6.91
C THR A 374 12.70 14.59 -8.15
N ILE A 375 13.56 14.60 -9.18
CA ILE A 375 13.27 15.30 -10.44
C ILE A 375 11.97 14.77 -11.04
N THR A 376 11.82 13.46 -11.15
CA THR A 376 10.63 12.82 -11.73
C THR A 376 9.36 13.24 -10.99
N PHE A 377 9.31 13.13 -9.66
CA PHE A 377 8.12 13.52 -8.89
C PHE A 377 7.84 15.02 -8.91
N VAL A 378 8.87 15.87 -8.92
CA VAL A 378 8.71 17.32 -9.04
C VAL A 378 8.14 17.68 -10.42
N VAL A 379 8.64 17.09 -11.50
CA VAL A 379 8.10 17.30 -12.86
C VAL A 379 6.64 16.85 -12.92
N ILE A 380 6.31 15.65 -12.43
CA ILE A 380 4.93 15.14 -12.38
C ILE A 380 4.04 16.10 -11.60
N LYS A 381 4.49 16.56 -10.43
CA LYS A 381 3.73 17.46 -9.55
C LYS A 381 3.35 18.77 -10.24
N HIS A 382 4.27 19.32 -11.05
CA HIS A 382 4.08 20.61 -11.74
C HIS A 382 3.45 20.49 -13.13
N THR A 383 3.30 19.29 -13.68
CA THR A 383 2.69 19.07 -15.00
C THR A 383 1.30 18.48 -14.88
N VAL A 384 1.20 17.17 -14.59
CA VAL A 384 -0.08 16.43 -14.50
C VAL A 384 -0.69 16.44 -13.09
N GLY A 385 0.09 16.86 -12.09
CA GLY A 385 -0.30 16.83 -10.69
C GLY A 385 -0.07 15.47 -10.04
N LEU A 386 0.54 15.43 -8.86
CA LEU A 386 0.90 14.15 -8.20
C LEU A 386 -0.26 13.59 -7.36
N ARG A 387 -1.00 14.47 -6.67
CA ARG A 387 -2.06 14.10 -5.73
C ARG A 387 -3.44 14.31 -6.36
N VAL A 388 -4.37 13.44 -6.00
CA VAL A 388 -5.80 13.60 -6.25
C VAL A 388 -6.38 14.77 -5.44
N THR A 389 -7.57 15.22 -5.79
CA THR A 389 -8.30 16.24 -5.01
C THR A 389 -8.77 15.67 -3.67
N GLU A 390 -9.14 16.53 -2.74
CA GLU A 390 -9.71 16.12 -1.45
C GLU A 390 -11.00 15.33 -1.63
N GLU A 391 -11.86 15.73 -2.55
CA GLU A 391 -13.11 15.04 -2.85
C GLU A 391 -12.85 13.62 -3.39
N GLU A 392 -11.88 13.46 -4.29
CA GLU A 392 -11.48 12.16 -4.83
C GLU A 392 -10.92 11.24 -3.73
N GLU A 393 -10.09 11.78 -2.84
CA GLU A 393 -9.54 11.01 -1.72
C GLU A 393 -10.61 10.56 -0.71
N ILE A 394 -11.60 11.45 -0.42
CA ILE A 394 -12.73 11.13 0.47
C ILE A 394 -13.66 10.10 -0.17
N THR A 395 -14.01 10.27 -1.44
CA THR A 395 -14.92 9.38 -2.16
C THR A 395 -14.29 8.01 -2.42
N GLY A 396 -12.99 7.97 -2.73
CA GLY A 396 -12.25 6.77 -3.10
C GLY A 396 -11.92 6.73 -4.60
N LEU A 397 -10.74 6.19 -4.90
CA LEU A 397 -10.16 6.22 -6.24
C LEU A 397 -10.79 5.21 -7.19
N ASP A 398 -11.42 4.14 -6.67
CA ASP A 398 -12.12 3.15 -7.50
C ASP A 398 -13.21 3.81 -8.33
N LYS A 399 -13.99 4.69 -7.71
CA LYS A 399 -15.11 5.35 -8.37
C LYS A 399 -14.66 6.43 -9.34
N LEU A 400 -13.76 7.29 -8.93
CA LEU A 400 -13.45 8.51 -9.69
C LEU A 400 -12.36 8.30 -10.74
N GLU A 401 -11.36 7.46 -10.47
CA GLU A 401 -10.29 7.15 -11.43
C GLU A 401 -10.67 6.01 -12.40
N HIS A 402 -11.55 5.08 -11.98
CA HIS A 402 -11.87 3.87 -12.76
C HIS A 402 -13.36 3.67 -13.07
N GLY A 403 -14.25 4.51 -12.53
CA GLY A 403 -15.69 4.35 -12.68
C GLY A 403 -16.24 3.08 -12.01
N LEU A 404 -15.52 2.53 -11.05
CA LEU A 404 -15.86 1.29 -10.37
C LEU A 404 -16.55 1.62 -9.04
N GLU A 405 -17.84 1.30 -8.90
CA GLU A 405 -18.58 1.57 -7.65
C GLU A 405 -18.01 0.81 -6.45
N SER A 406 -17.57 -0.42 -6.63
CA SER A 406 -16.87 -1.22 -5.64
C SER A 406 -16.10 -2.35 -6.30
N ALA A 407 -14.91 -2.67 -5.79
CA ALA A 407 -14.18 -3.87 -6.17
C ALA A 407 -14.85 -5.15 -5.63
N TYR A 408 -15.80 -5.03 -4.70
CA TYR A 408 -16.49 -6.14 -4.04
C TYR A 408 -17.97 -6.14 -4.40
N ALA A 409 -18.38 -7.05 -5.29
CA ALA A 409 -19.79 -7.20 -5.66
C ALA A 409 -20.65 -7.63 -4.45
N GLY A 410 -21.76 -6.92 -4.20
CA GLY A 410 -22.70 -7.22 -3.12
C GLY A 410 -22.28 -6.76 -1.73
N PHE A 411 -21.11 -6.12 -1.56
CA PHE A 411 -20.71 -5.50 -0.29
C PHE A 411 -20.87 -3.99 -0.36
N ALA A 412 -21.50 -3.42 0.67
CA ALA A 412 -21.49 -1.98 0.89
C ALA A 412 -20.18 -1.61 1.60
N LEU A 413 -19.51 -0.56 1.12
CA LEU A 413 -18.28 -0.06 1.76
C LEU A 413 -18.62 0.65 3.07
N GLU A 414 -17.95 0.30 4.19
CA GLU A 414 -17.96 1.12 5.40
C GLU A 414 -17.07 2.33 5.19
N THR A 415 -17.72 3.50 5.22
CA THR A 415 -16.96 4.75 5.26
C THR A 415 -16.47 4.92 6.70
N GLU A 416 -15.19 4.66 6.93
CA GLU A 416 -14.60 4.91 8.26
C GLU A 416 -14.57 6.40 8.55
N THR A 417 -15.01 6.76 9.74
CA THR A 417 -15.10 8.14 10.21
C THR A 417 -13.74 8.60 10.71
N TYR A 418 -13.15 9.61 10.07
CA TYR A 418 -12.06 10.39 10.66
C TYR A 418 -12.66 11.56 11.44
N THR A 419 -12.60 11.48 12.76
CA THR A 419 -12.86 12.61 13.65
C THR A 419 -11.69 13.60 13.54
N GLY A 420 -11.79 14.59 12.68
CA GLY A 420 -10.74 15.60 12.53
C GLY A 420 -10.89 16.60 11.37
N ALA A 421 -11.78 16.35 10.43
CA ALA A 421 -12.05 17.31 9.38
C ALA A 421 -13.11 18.31 9.88
N THR A 422 -12.70 19.56 10.09
CA THR A 422 -13.64 20.67 10.21
C THR A 422 -14.42 20.76 8.90
N ALA A 423 -15.71 20.42 8.96
CA ALA A 423 -16.62 20.62 7.85
C ALA A 423 -16.58 22.10 7.47
N ALA A 424 -16.15 22.41 6.26
CA ALA A 424 -16.37 23.72 5.68
C ALA A 424 -17.88 23.86 5.54
N THR A 425 -18.48 24.73 6.35
CA THR A 425 -19.89 25.08 6.25
C THR A 425 -20.10 25.82 4.94
N VAL A 426 -20.56 25.10 3.92
CA VAL A 426 -21.23 25.73 2.80
C VAL A 426 -22.60 26.12 3.32
N SER A 427 -22.81 27.41 3.56
CA SER A 427 -24.10 27.95 3.96
C SER A 427 -25.13 27.62 2.88
N ALA A 428 -26.12 26.83 3.25
CA ALA A 428 -27.28 26.58 2.40
C ALA A 428 -28.00 27.91 2.13
N PRO A 429 -28.43 28.17 0.88
CA PRO A 429 -29.23 29.36 0.60
C PRO A 429 -30.52 29.32 1.42
N GLU A 430 -30.87 30.45 2.09
CA GLU A 430 -32.17 30.63 2.69
C GLU A 430 -33.27 30.46 1.63
N LEU A 431 -33.95 29.33 1.69
CA LEU A 431 -35.17 29.12 0.90
C LEU A 431 -36.31 29.84 1.59
N SER A 432 -36.79 30.91 0.96
CA SER A 432 -38.08 31.52 1.33
C SER A 432 -39.17 30.46 1.15
N VAL A 433 -39.71 29.99 2.28
CA VAL A 433 -40.84 29.07 2.32
C VAL A 433 -42.10 29.90 2.09
N THR A 434 -42.57 29.92 0.86
CA THR A 434 -43.93 30.33 0.54
C THR A 434 -44.74 29.03 0.32
N GLU A 435 -45.41 28.65 1.35
CA GLU A 435 -46.63 27.86 1.53
C GLU A 435 -46.51 26.98 2.76
N ALA A 436 -47.40 27.23 3.72
CA ALA A 436 -47.50 26.50 4.96
C ALA A 436 -47.92 25.04 4.68
N VAL A 437 -46.95 24.12 4.81
CA VAL A 437 -47.27 22.72 5.05
C VAL A 437 -47.96 22.66 6.41
N PRO A 438 -49.06 21.94 6.56
CA PRO A 438 -49.76 21.83 7.85
C PRO A 438 -48.75 21.39 8.91
N THR A 439 -48.59 22.21 9.93
CA THR A 439 -47.78 21.91 11.10
C THR A 439 -48.30 20.63 11.74
N VAL A 440 -47.57 19.53 11.53
CA VAL A 440 -47.74 18.36 12.40
C VAL A 440 -47.40 18.84 13.79
N ALA A 441 -48.36 18.72 14.69
CA ALA A 441 -48.35 19.28 16.02
C ALA A 441 -47.00 19.04 16.70
N VAL A 442 -46.39 20.15 17.15
CA VAL A 442 -45.23 20.17 18.04
C VAL A 442 -45.49 19.21 19.19
N ASN A 443 -44.53 18.38 19.54
CA ASN A 443 -44.60 17.44 20.65
C ASN A 443 -45.22 18.10 21.89
N GLY A 444 -46.40 17.68 22.28
CA GLY A 444 -46.88 17.90 23.63
C GLY A 444 -46.00 17.12 24.59
N GLU A 445 -45.84 17.62 25.82
CA GLU A 445 -45.02 16.98 26.85
C GLU A 445 -45.29 15.46 26.89
N GLY A 446 -44.23 14.66 26.74
CA GLY A 446 -44.29 13.20 26.82
C GLY A 446 -44.43 12.42 25.50
N LYS A 447 -44.50 13.06 24.33
CA LYS A 447 -44.55 12.32 23.04
C LYS A 447 -43.18 11.85 22.57
N ILE A 448 -43.10 10.55 22.31
CA ILE A 448 -41.91 9.92 21.75
C ILE A 448 -42.05 9.86 20.22
N SER A 449 -41.01 10.29 19.49
CA SER A 449 -41.01 10.27 18.03
C SER A 449 -39.80 9.50 17.50
N LYS A 450 -40.05 8.64 16.51
CA LYS A 450 -38.98 7.96 15.74
C LYS A 450 -38.79 8.66 14.40
N ILE A 451 -37.59 9.08 14.13
CA ILE A 451 -37.20 9.72 12.89
C ILE A 451 -36.35 8.73 12.10
N VAL A 452 -36.77 8.41 10.89
CA VAL A 452 -36.07 7.51 9.97
C VAL A 452 -35.57 8.32 8.80
N ILE A 453 -34.25 8.37 8.63
CA ILE A 453 -33.58 9.13 7.58
C ILE A 453 -32.98 8.14 6.58
N ILE A 454 -33.39 8.19 5.32
CA ILE A 454 -32.78 7.43 4.23
C ILE A 454 -31.97 8.42 3.40
N ALA A 455 -30.65 8.27 3.38
CA ALA A 455 -29.75 9.18 2.70
C ALA A 455 -28.64 8.43 1.92
N LYS A 456 -27.82 9.18 1.18
CA LYS A 456 -26.61 8.66 0.54
C LYS A 456 -25.62 8.19 1.61
N ALA A 457 -24.97 7.04 1.40
CA ALA A 457 -24.02 6.48 2.36
C ALA A 457 -22.84 7.43 2.65
N GLU A 458 -22.38 8.17 1.65
CA GLU A 458 -21.28 9.14 1.73
C GLU A 458 -21.55 10.35 2.65
N LYS A 459 -22.83 10.61 2.97
CA LYS A 459 -23.24 11.71 3.86
C LYS A 459 -23.45 11.27 5.32
N MET A 460 -23.20 10.00 5.63
CA MET A 460 -23.50 9.45 6.96
C MET A 460 -22.67 10.11 8.06
N ASP A 461 -21.40 10.39 7.82
CA ASP A 461 -20.52 10.98 8.83
C ASP A 461 -20.91 12.42 9.15
N ALA A 462 -21.28 13.21 8.13
CA ALA A 462 -21.80 14.55 8.34
C ALA A 462 -23.13 14.52 9.14
N LEU A 463 -24.01 13.53 8.85
CA LEU A 463 -25.23 13.34 9.61
C LEU A 463 -24.95 13.01 11.07
N LYS A 464 -24.00 12.13 11.35
CA LYS A 464 -23.63 11.76 12.71
C LYS A 464 -23.14 12.95 13.53
N VAL A 465 -22.25 13.77 12.94
CA VAL A 465 -21.77 15.00 13.58
C VAL A 465 -22.93 15.94 13.89
N ALA A 466 -23.79 16.21 12.90
CA ALA A 466 -24.94 17.11 13.08
C ALA A 466 -25.92 16.61 14.15
N MET A 467 -26.09 15.28 14.29
CA MET A 467 -26.95 14.71 15.34
C MET A 467 -26.32 14.85 16.73
N ASN A 468 -25.01 14.61 16.86
CA ASN A 468 -24.28 14.81 18.11
C ASN A 468 -24.34 16.28 18.57
N ASP A 469 -24.21 17.23 17.65
CA ASP A 469 -24.21 18.69 17.95
C ASP A 469 -25.55 19.17 18.55
N ILE A 470 -26.65 18.49 18.23
CA ILE A 470 -27.97 18.78 18.80
C ILE A 470 -28.33 17.89 20.00
N GLY A 471 -27.40 17.08 20.50
CA GLY A 471 -27.58 16.25 21.70
C GLY A 471 -28.27 14.91 21.46
N VAL A 472 -28.35 14.40 20.24
CA VAL A 472 -28.82 13.03 19.96
C VAL A 472 -27.78 12.04 20.42
N THR A 473 -28.06 11.25 21.45
CA THR A 473 -27.14 10.29 22.07
C THR A 473 -27.20 8.88 21.47
N GLY A 474 -28.28 8.54 20.74
CA GLY A 474 -28.50 7.21 20.17
C GLY A 474 -29.00 7.25 18.73
N MET A 475 -28.33 6.53 17.84
CA MET A 475 -28.74 6.37 16.45
C MET A 475 -28.43 4.95 15.98
N THR A 476 -29.43 4.28 15.40
CA THR A 476 -29.22 2.96 14.75
C THR A 476 -29.08 3.15 13.26
N VAL A 477 -28.01 2.60 12.67
CA VAL A 477 -27.72 2.72 11.24
C VAL A 477 -27.80 1.37 10.58
N THR A 478 -28.58 1.28 9.50
CA THR A 478 -28.73 0.09 8.66
C THR A 478 -28.38 0.47 7.22
N ARG A 479 -27.59 -0.35 6.56
CA ARG A 479 -27.34 -0.21 5.13
C ARG A 479 -28.52 -0.75 4.34
N VAL A 480 -28.94 -0.01 3.36
CA VAL A 480 -30.06 -0.37 2.49
C VAL A 480 -29.71 -0.09 1.04
N SER A 481 -30.30 -0.85 0.14
CA SER A 481 -30.23 -0.57 -1.29
C SER A 481 -31.57 0.03 -1.75
N GLY A 482 -31.51 1.14 -2.46
CA GLY A 482 -32.71 1.85 -2.89
C GLY A 482 -32.72 2.08 -4.39
N CYS A 483 -33.91 1.92 -4.99
CA CYS A 483 -34.19 2.39 -6.36
C CYS A 483 -35.17 3.56 -6.30
N GLY A 484 -35.05 4.49 -7.23
CA GLY A 484 -35.93 5.65 -7.32
C GLY A 484 -35.90 6.26 -8.72
N VAL A 485 -36.46 7.47 -8.85
CA VAL A 485 -36.48 8.23 -10.12
C VAL A 485 -35.06 8.53 -10.65
N GLN A 486 -34.03 8.42 -9.78
CA GLN A 486 -32.64 8.38 -10.18
C GLN A 486 -32.41 7.10 -10.98
N LYS A 487 -32.38 7.21 -12.31
CA LYS A 487 -31.88 6.12 -13.15
C LYS A 487 -30.44 5.85 -12.73
N GLY A 488 -30.11 4.59 -12.42
CA GLY A 488 -28.77 4.17 -12.02
C GLY A 488 -27.71 4.65 -13.02
N GLN A 489 -26.49 4.87 -12.54
CA GLN A 489 -25.37 5.20 -13.42
C GLN A 489 -25.09 4.00 -14.32
N THR A 490 -24.81 4.28 -15.59
CA THR A 490 -24.38 3.26 -16.54
C THR A 490 -22.92 2.92 -16.24
N ALA A 491 -22.65 1.75 -15.69
CA ALA A 491 -21.30 1.20 -15.55
C ALA A 491 -21.00 0.25 -16.71
N TYR A 492 -19.72 0.12 -17.05
CA TYR A 492 -19.26 -0.87 -18.03
C TYR A 492 -18.42 -1.92 -17.33
N TYR A 493 -18.81 -3.18 -17.47
CA TYR A 493 -18.00 -4.32 -17.03
C TYR A 493 -17.62 -5.16 -18.25
N ARG A 494 -16.32 -5.31 -18.51
CA ARG A 494 -15.76 -6.00 -19.66
C ARG A 494 -16.33 -5.52 -21.03
N GLY A 495 -16.60 -4.20 -21.12
CA GLY A 495 -17.16 -3.59 -22.32
C GLY A 495 -18.69 -3.75 -22.47
N ALA A 496 -19.36 -4.46 -21.59
CA ALA A 496 -20.82 -4.55 -21.55
C ALA A 496 -21.41 -3.51 -20.60
N LYS A 497 -22.51 -2.89 -21.02
CA LYS A 497 -23.25 -1.93 -20.21
C LYS A 497 -23.94 -2.66 -19.05
N VAL A 498 -23.71 -2.22 -17.83
CA VAL A 498 -24.39 -2.72 -16.63
C VAL A 498 -25.29 -1.61 -16.08
N ASP A 499 -26.59 -1.85 -16.06
CA ASP A 499 -27.55 -0.96 -15.42
C ASP A 499 -27.61 -1.30 -13.92
N ILE A 500 -27.05 -0.44 -13.07
CA ILE A 500 -27.14 -0.56 -11.62
C ILE A 500 -28.53 -0.08 -11.19
N GLN A 501 -29.43 -1.03 -10.93
CA GLN A 501 -30.82 -0.71 -10.56
C GLN A 501 -30.98 -0.29 -9.09
N LEU A 502 -30.08 -0.72 -8.20
CA LEU A 502 -30.12 -0.44 -6.77
C LEU A 502 -28.87 0.36 -6.38
N LEU A 503 -29.09 1.53 -5.78
CA LEU A 503 -28.02 2.39 -5.26
C LEU A 503 -27.83 2.16 -3.77
N PRO A 504 -26.57 2.12 -3.26
CA PRO A 504 -26.32 2.00 -1.84
C PRO A 504 -26.79 3.26 -1.10
N LYS A 505 -27.54 3.06 -0.04
CA LYS A 505 -28.05 4.10 0.87
C LYS A 505 -27.89 3.66 2.31
N VAL A 506 -28.01 4.61 3.23
CA VAL A 506 -28.11 4.33 4.67
C VAL A 506 -29.49 4.72 5.18
N LYS A 507 -29.99 3.94 6.14
CA LYS A 507 -31.16 4.22 6.92
C LYS A 507 -30.70 4.48 8.36
N ALA A 508 -30.80 5.72 8.81
CA ALA A 508 -30.56 6.10 10.19
C ALA A 508 -31.90 6.20 10.94
N GLU A 509 -31.99 5.59 12.10
CA GLU A 509 -33.17 5.57 12.96
C GLU A 509 -32.81 6.23 14.30
N ILE A 510 -33.54 7.28 14.66
CA ILE A 510 -33.34 8.10 15.84
C ILE A 510 -34.66 8.15 16.60
N VAL A 511 -34.64 7.97 17.91
CA VAL A 511 -35.82 8.12 18.77
C VAL A 511 -35.55 9.26 19.73
N VAL A 512 -36.47 10.22 19.78
CA VAL A 512 -36.36 11.42 20.62
C VAL A 512 -37.65 11.66 21.40
N SER A 513 -37.50 12.23 22.60
CA SER A 513 -38.60 12.69 23.45
C SER A 513 -38.41 14.14 23.87
N SER A 514 -37.20 14.54 24.26
CA SER A 514 -36.85 15.88 24.75
C SER A 514 -36.38 16.82 23.64
N ILE A 515 -35.79 16.30 22.57
CA ILE A 515 -35.34 17.10 21.43
C ILE A 515 -36.52 17.31 20.47
N PRO A 516 -36.85 18.55 20.08
CA PRO A 516 -37.89 18.81 19.10
C PRO A 516 -37.61 18.12 17.76
N VAL A 517 -38.61 17.45 17.19
CA VAL A 517 -38.48 16.74 15.91
C VAL A 517 -37.99 17.67 14.80
N GLN A 518 -38.44 18.92 14.78
CA GLN A 518 -38.03 19.89 13.77
C GLN A 518 -36.51 20.19 13.85
N THR A 519 -35.95 20.28 15.05
CA THR A 519 -34.49 20.48 15.24
C THR A 519 -33.70 19.34 14.62
N VAL A 520 -34.13 18.08 14.79
CA VAL A 520 -33.51 16.92 14.17
C VAL A 520 -33.63 16.96 12.65
N VAL A 521 -34.81 17.34 12.14
CA VAL A 521 -35.05 17.45 10.68
C VAL A 521 -34.17 18.54 10.06
N ASP A 522 -34.06 19.70 10.69
CA ASP A 522 -33.29 20.83 10.19
C ASP A 522 -31.78 20.52 10.22
N ALA A 523 -31.29 19.93 11.29
CA ALA A 523 -29.91 19.47 11.40
C ALA A 523 -29.60 18.42 10.34
N ALA A 524 -30.49 17.45 10.12
CA ALA A 524 -30.28 16.46 9.05
C ALA A 524 -30.27 17.11 7.66
N ARG A 525 -31.21 18.02 7.38
CA ARG A 525 -31.29 18.70 6.09
C ARG A 525 -30.06 19.57 5.81
N SER A 526 -29.53 20.25 6.81
CA SER A 526 -28.36 21.11 6.65
C SER A 526 -27.13 20.39 6.06
N VAL A 527 -26.96 19.11 6.38
CA VAL A 527 -25.80 18.30 5.94
C VAL A 527 -26.11 17.35 4.78
N LEU A 528 -27.38 16.95 4.62
CA LEU A 528 -27.79 16.00 3.58
C LEU A 528 -28.20 16.66 2.27
N TYR A 529 -28.61 17.91 2.29
CA TYR A 529 -29.11 18.62 1.12
C TYR A 529 -27.98 18.91 0.13
N THR A 530 -28.16 18.53 -1.13
CA THR A 530 -27.26 18.86 -2.24
C THR A 530 -27.97 19.59 -3.40
N GLY A 531 -29.30 19.73 -3.31
CA GLY A 531 -30.10 20.32 -4.39
C GLY A 531 -30.32 19.37 -5.58
N GLN A 532 -29.85 18.14 -5.48
CA GLN A 532 -29.98 17.16 -6.54
C GLN A 532 -30.97 16.04 -6.19
N MET A 533 -31.58 15.44 -7.22
CA MET A 533 -32.41 14.26 -7.01
C MET A 533 -31.61 13.13 -6.38
N GLY A 534 -32.13 12.50 -5.32
CA GLY A 534 -31.50 11.36 -4.65
C GLY A 534 -30.92 11.67 -3.27
N ASP A 535 -31.02 12.88 -2.75
CA ASP A 535 -30.55 13.25 -1.41
C ASP A 535 -31.17 12.40 -0.29
N GLY A 536 -32.39 11.92 -0.49
CA GLY A 536 -33.02 11.01 0.46
C GLY A 536 -34.41 11.47 0.92
N LYS A 537 -34.89 10.86 1.99
CA LYS A 537 -36.17 11.17 2.63
C LYS A 537 -36.09 11.01 4.14
N ILE A 538 -36.84 11.82 4.85
CA ILE A 538 -37.01 11.74 6.30
C ILE A 538 -38.45 11.34 6.58
N PHE A 539 -38.63 10.29 7.37
CA PHE A 539 -39.94 9.80 7.80
C PHE A 539 -40.07 10.00 9.33
N ILE A 540 -41.20 10.45 9.79
CA ILE A 540 -41.46 10.72 11.19
C ILE A 540 -42.65 9.83 11.63
N TYR A 541 -42.44 9.06 12.71
CA TYR A 541 -43.42 8.15 13.28
C TYR A 541 -43.65 8.48 14.75
N ASN A 542 -44.90 8.34 15.21
CA ASN A 542 -45.18 8.31 16.64
C ASN A 542 -44.80 6.94 17.20
N VAL A 543 -44.18 6.92 18.37
CA VAL A 543 -43.82 5.71 19.10
C VAL A 543 -44.73 5.61 20.32
N GLU A 544 -45.43 4.49 20.45
CA GLU A 544 -46.37 4.28 21.58
C GLU A 544 -45.62 4.17 22.91
N ASN A 545 -44.52 3.42 22.93
CA ASN A 545 -43.71 3.21 24.12
C ASN A 545 -42.27 2.81 23.75
N VAL A 546 -41.32 3.05 24.64
CA VAL A 546 -39.95 2.57 24.60
C VAL A 546 -39.62 1.90 25.93
N VAL A 547 -38.94 0.75 25.88
CA VAL A 547 -38.52 0.03 27.08
C VAL A 547 -37.02 -0.16 27.04
N ARG A 548 -36.29 0.25 28.08
CA ARG A 548 -34.87 0.01 28.24
C ARG A 548 -34.63 -1.43 28.69
N ILE A 549 -33.92 -2.23 27.91
CA ILE A 549 -33.73 -3.66 28.19
C ILE A 549 -32.97 -3.89 29.50
N SER A 550 -32.02 -3.04 29.84
CA SER A 550 -31.14 -3.21 31.01
C SER A 550 -31.84 -2.92 32.34
N SER A 551 -32.74 -1.93 32.38
CA SER A 551 -33.41 -1.47 33.62
C SER A 551 -34.91 -1.75 33.67
N GLY A 552 -35.55 -2.02 32.51
CA GLY A 552 -37.01 -2.14 32.41
C GLY A 552 -37.75 -0.81 32.42
N GLU A 553 -37.09 0.32 32.48
CA GLU A 553 -37.68 1.66 32.39
C GLU A 553 -38.46 1.84 31.10
N GLN A 554 -39.58 2.59 31.18
CA GLN A 554 -40.49 2.78 30.06
C GLN A 554 -40.75 4.25 29.78
N GLY A 555 -41.19 4.53 28.55
CA GLY A 555 -41.54 5.90 28.15
C GLY A 555 -40.32 6.80 27.93
N PRO A 556 -40.45 8.13 28.11
CA PRO A 556 -39.38 9.09 27.89
C PRO A 556 -38.12 8.84 28.74
N GLU A 557 -38.27 8.30 29.95
CA GLU A 557 -37.16 7.97 30.87
C GLU A 557 -36.25 6.88 30.31
N ALA A 558 -36.81 5.97 29.52
CA ALA A 558 -36.01 4.94 28.85
C ALA A 558 -35.02 5.50 27.81
N LEU A 559 -35.15 6.75 27.39
CA LEU A 559 -34.30 7.46 26.45
C LEU A 559 -33.27 8.40 27.11
N SER A 560 -33.43 8.71 28.41
CA SER A 560 -32.49 9.54 29.16
C SER A 560 -31.32 8.70 29.63
N TYR A 561 -30.08 9.15 29.36
CA TYR A 561 -28.87 8.65 30.01
C TYR A 561 -28.47 9.69 31.06
N GLU A 562 -29.07 9.61 32.24
CA GLU A 562 -28.49 10.22 33.43
C GLU A 562 -27.55 9.16 34.03
N ASP A 563 -26.25 9.50 34.14
CA ASP A 563 -25.24 8.71 34.84
C ASP A 563 -25.50 8.64 36.34
#